data_a78c9d30344aaeb1dd1b01bcc27efd37
#
_entry.id   a78c9d30344aaeb1dd1b01bcc27efd37
#
_cell.length_a   1.000
_cell.length_b   1.000
_cell.length_c   1.000
_cell.angle_alpha   90.00
_cell.angle_beta   90.00
_cell.angle_gamma   90.00
#
_symmetry.space_group_name_H-M   'P 1'
#
loop_
_entity.id
_entity.type
_entity.pdbx_description
1 polymer ?
#
loop_
_entity_poly.entity_id
_entity_poly.type
_entity_poly.pdbx_seq_one_letter_code
_entity_poly.pdbx_strand_id
1 'polypeptide(L)'
;MTIDTADVTGMTFSLDTELEGKFLDWLDEQNKLIVEEQLKSEKFNKTQKEIQQKTLDSGSPIPIYDINSGYYSISFTPVAWGNRIFVHNHLTGKSFKLFDYDDFQEATAKAKEQIKDSHTL
;
A
#
# COMPACT_ATOMS: atom_id res chain seq x y z
N MET A 1 -12.08 -0.36 0.06
CA MET A 1 -11.21 0.27 1.08
C MET A 1 -11.09 1.75 0.81
N THR A 2 -11.23 2.56 1.84
CA THR A 2 -11.06 4.01 1.75
C THR A 2 -9.78 4.39 2.50
N ILE A 3 -8.93 5.17 1.85
CA ILE A 3 -7.70 5.68 2.45
C ILE A 3 -7.87 7.17 2.68
N ASP A 4 -7.75 7.58 3.95
CA ASP A 4 -7.85 8.99 4.36
C ASP A 4 -6.45 9.57 4.48
N THR A 5 -6.15 10.54 3.63
CA THR A 5 -4.89 11.28 3.64
C THR A 5 -5.08 12.71 4.14
N ALA A 6 -6.17 12.99 4.86
CA ALA A 6 -6.57 14.33 5.29
C ALA A 6 -5.49 15.05 6.10
N ASP A 7 -4.73 14.33 6.92
CA ASP A 7 -3.65 14.90 7.74
C ASP A 7 -2.46 15.40 6.89
N VAL A 8 -2.34 14.93 5.65
CA VAL A 8 -1.23 15.25 4.75
C VAL A 8 -1.70 16.08 3.55
N THR A 9 -2.77 15.66 2.88
CA THR A 9 -3.21 16.23 1.62
C THR A 9 -4.63 16.80 1.65
N GLY A 10 -5.41 16.52 2.71
CA GLY A 10 -6.83 16.84 2.78
C GLY A 10 -7.69 16.01 1.82
N MET A 11 -7.19 14.89 1.36
CA MET A 11 -7.83 14.05 0.35
C MET A 11 -8.18 12.67 0.90
N THR A 12 -9.29 12.13 0.42
CA THR A 12 -9.70 10.75 0.66
C THR A 12 -9.90 10.08 -0.70
N PHE A 13 -9.42 8.85 -0.83
CA PHE A 13 -9.64 8.06 -2.04
C PHE A 13 -10.01 6.62 -1.69
N SER A 14 -10.73 5.97 -2.60
CA SER A 14 -11.21 4.61 -2.41
C SER A 14 -10.56 3.67 -3.42
N LEU A 15 -10.25 2.46 -2.97
CA LEU A 15 -9.75 1.39 -3.83
C LEU A 15 -10.90 0.47 -4.22
N ASP A 16 -10.90 -0.05 -5.46
CA ASP A 16 -11.82 -1.10 -5.84
C ASP A 16 -11.48 -2.42 -5.10
N THR A 17 -12.40 -3.37 -5.15
CA THR A 17 -12.26 -4.63 -4.40
C THR A 17 -11.04 -5.44 -4.81
N GLU A 18 -10.72 -5.48 -6.10
CA GLU A 18 -9.57 -6.23 -6.60
C GLU A 18 -8.26 -5.58 -6.14
N LEU A 19 -8.14 -4.27 -6.29
CA LEU A 19 -6.96 -3.53 -5.86
C LEU A 19 -6.80 -3.56 -4.33
N GLU A 20 -7.91 -3.49 -3.59
CA GLU A 20 -7.91 -3.64 -2.13
C GLU A 20 -7.33 -4.99 -1.72
N GLY A 21 -7.77 -6.09 -2.36
CA GLY A 21 -7.25 -7.42 -2.08
C GLY A 21 -5.74 -7.51 -2.32
N LYS A 22 -5.27 -7.01 -3.45
CA LYS A 22 -3.84 -6.98 -3.78
C LYS A 22 -3.03 -6.14 -2.78
N PHE A 23 -3.57 -5.01 -2.38
CA PHE A 23 -2.93 -4.13 -1.40
C PHE A 23 -2.83 -4.79 -0.03
N LEU A 24 -3.89 -5.45 0.44
CA LEU A 24 -3.89 -6.15 1.73
C LEU A 24 -2.91 -7.33 1.71
N ASP A 25 -2.84 -8.09 0.63
CA ASP A 25 -1.87 -9.17 0.47
C ASP A 25 -0.44 -8.64 0.50
N TRP A 26 -0.19 -7.54 -0.18
CA TRP A 26 1.11 -6.88 -0.16
C TRP A 26 1.47 -6.38 1.25
N LEU A 27 0.52 -5.78 1.98
CA LEU A 27 0.73 -5.33 3.36
C LEU A 27 1.07 -6.50 4.29
N ASP A 28 0.36 -7.62 4.17
CA ASP A 28 0.63 -8.81 4.99
C ASP A 28 2.05 -9.34 4.72
N GLU A 29 2.46 -9.39 3.46
CA GLU A 29 3.81 -9.80 3.09
C GLU A 29 4.86 -8.84 3.67
N GLN A 30 4.65 -7.54 3.56
CA GLN A 30 5.57 -6.53 4.09
C GLN A 30 5.62 -6.58 5.62
N ASN A 31 4.47 -6.72 6.27
CA ASN A 31 4.41 -6.85 7.73
C ASN A 31 5.16 -8.07 8.22
N LYS A 32 5.08 -9.19 7.50
CA LYS A 32 5.85 -10.39 7.80
C LYS A 32 7.34 -10.11 7.76
N LEU A 33 7.81 -9.44 6.72
CA LEU A 33 9.24 -9.08 6.58
C LEU A 33 9.69 -8.15 7.71
N ILE A 34 8.86 -7.20 8.10
CA ILE A 34 9.16 -6.29 9.21
C ILE A 34 9.24 -7.05 10.53
N VAL A 35 8.27 -7.92 10.82
CA VAL A 35 8.26 -8.71 12.05
C VAL A 35 9.49 -9.64 12.10
N GLU A 36 9.87 -10.28 11.00
CA GLU A 36 11.07 -11.11 10.93
C GLU A 36 12.34 -10.31 11.25
N GLU A 37 12.45 -9.07 10.75
CA GLU A 37 13.56 -8.19 11.09
C GLU A 37 13.52 -7.76 12.57
N GLN A 38 12.35 -7.45 13.10
CA GLN A 38 12.20 -7.09 14.50
C GLN A 38 12.60 -8.23 15.44
N LEU A 39 12.30 -9.47 15.08
CA LEU A 39 12.73 -10.65 15.84
C LEU A 39 14.25 -10.81 15.91
N LYS A 40 14.96 -10.32 14.91
CA LYS A 40 16.42 -10.33 14.87
C LYS A 40 17.07 -9.13 15.56
N SER A 41 16.29 -8.07 15.81
CA SER A 41 16.80 -6.81 16.35
C SER A 41 17.01 -6.90 17.85
N GLU A 42 18.14 -6.36 18.32
CA GLU A 42 18.45 -6.25 19.76
C GLU A 42 17.63 -5.15 20.45
N LYS A 43 16.95 -4.29 19.69
CA LYS A 43 16.14 -3.19 20.24
C LYS A 43 14.88 -3.69 20.95
N PHE A 44 14.46 -4.92 20.68
CA PHE A 44 13.23 -5.50 21.23
C PHE A 44 13.60 -6.50 22.33
N ASN A 45 12.87 -6.42 23.45
CA ASN A 45 13.08 -7.32 24.58
C ASN A 45 12.42 -8.69 24.33
N LYS A 46 12.66 -9.63 25.25
CA LYS A 46 12.14 -10.99 25.15
C LYS A 46 10.62 -11.03 25.06
N THR A 47 9.91 -10.24 25.88
CA THR A 47 8.45 -10.18 25.89
C THR A 47 7.88 -9.69 24.57
N GLN A 48 8.49 -8.62 24.01
CA GLN A 48 8.11 -8.08 22.71
C GLN A 48 8.32 -9.11 21.59
N LYS A 49 9.45 -9.81 21.61
CA LYS A 49 9.75 -10.87 20.63
C LYS A 49 8.77 -12.03 20.74
N GLU A 50 8.37 -12.43 21.93
CA GLU A 50 7.38 -13.49 22.14
C GLU A 50 6.03 -13.11 21.54
N ILE A 51 5.59 -11.87 21.75
CA ILE A 51 4.35 -11.34 21.19
C ILE A 51 4.43 -11.34 19.66
N GLN A 52 5.53 -10.88 19.09
CA GLN A 52 5.72 -10.84 17.65
C GLN A 52 5.76 -12.22 17.02
N GLN A 53 6.43 -13.17 17.68
CA GLN A 53 6.43 -14.55 17.20
C GLN A 53 5.01 -15.13 17.16
N LYS A 54 4.18 -14.82 18.13
CA LYS A 54 2.77 -15.24 18.15
C LYS A 54 1.98 -14.65 16.99
N THR A 55 2.18 -13.36 16.67
CA THR A 55 1.48 -12.74 15.53
C THR A 55 1.92 -13.37 14.21
N LEU A 56 3.21 -13.67 14.08
CA LEU A 56 3.76 -14.34 12.91
C LEU A 56 3.18 -15.75 12.75
N ASP A 57 3.15 -16.53 13.83
CA ASP A 57 2.63 -17.91 13.84
C ASP A 57 1.12 -17.96 13.56
N SER A 58 0.39 -16.91 13.94
CA SER A 58 -1.05 -16.82 13.68
C SER A 58 -1.41 -16.52 12.22
N GLY A 59 -0.43 -16.18 11.39
CA GLY A 59 -0.66 -15.79 10.00
C GLY A 59 -1.05 -14.33 9.80
N SER A 60 -1.10 -13.55 10.89
CA SER A 60 -1.41 -12.12 10.85
C SER A 60 -0.30 -11.33 11.54
N PRO A 61 0.87 -11.18 10.90
CA PRO A 61 2.01 -10.50 11.50
C PRO A 61 1.70 -9.02 11.74
N ILE A 62 1.98 -8.56 12.96
CA ILE A 62 1.72 -7.18 13.39
C ILE A 62 3.03 -6.58 13.87
N PRO A 63 3.65 -5.67 13.09
CA PRO A 63 4.86 -4.99 13.51
C PRO A 63 4.63 -4.09 14.71
N ILE A 64 5.66 -3.92 15.54
CA ILE A 64 5.66 -2.91 16.59
C ILE A 64 6.15 -1.60 15.96
N TYR A 65 5.34 -0.54 16.05
CA TYR A 65 5.69 0.76 15.53
C TYR A 65 6.20 1.66 16.65
N ASP A 66 7.29 2.37 16.38
CA ASP A 66 7.75 3.45 17.22
C ASP A 66 6.88 4.69 16.93
N ILE A 67 6.67 5.53 17.94
CA ILE A 67 5.94 6.80 17.82
C ILE A 67 6.59 7.72 16.77
N ASN A 68 7.91 7.64 16.65
CA ASN A 68 8.69 8.55 15.80
C ASN A 68 9.10 7.94 14.46
N SER A 69 8.84 6.66 14.21
CA SER A 69 9.24 6.00 12.97
C SER A 69 8.21 4.99 12.51
N GLY A 70 7.49 5.33 11.45
CA GLY A 70 6.65 4.39 10.74
C GLY A 70 7.47 3.64 9.69
N TYR A 71 7.03 2.43 9.34
CA TYR A 71 7.64 1.68 8.25
C TYR A 71 7.06 2.05 6.90
N TYR A 72 5.85 2.62 6.87
CA TYR A 72 5.15 2.96 5.64
C TYR A 72 4.97 4.47 5.49
N SER A 73 5.02 4.92 4.26
CA SER A 73 4.58 6.26 3.89
C SER A 73 3.79 6.21 2.59
N ILE A 74 2.93 7.20 2.38
CA ILE A 74 2.17 7.36 1.15
C ILE A 74 2.76 8.54 0.40
N SER A 75 3.19 8.27 -0.84
CA SER A 75 3.68 9.28 -1.76
C SER A 75 2.55 9.69 -2.68
N PHE A 76 2.27 10.98 -2.73
CA PHE A 76 1.26 11.57 -3.57
C PHE A 76 1.93 12.58 -4.50
N THR A 77 1.82 12.34 -5.80
CA THR A 77 2.39 13.24 -6.81
C THR A 77 1.28 13.64 -7.78
N PRO A 78 0.82 14.90 -7.75
CA PRO A 78 -0.15 15.36 -8.73
C PRO A 78 0.51 15.44 -10.10
N VAL A 79 -0.18 14.93 -11.13
CA VAL A 79 0.22 15.03 -12.53
C VAL A 79 -0.95 15.61 -13.32
N ALA A 80 -0.70 16.06 -14.55
CA ALA A 80 -1.69 16.77 -15.37
C ALA A 80 -3.01 16.00 -15.58
N TRP A 81 -2.94 14.66 -15.57
CA TRP A 81 -4.07 13.79 -15.91
C TRP A 81 -4.51 12.91 -14.74
N GLY A 82 -4.10 13.21 -13.53
CA GLY A 82 -4.45 12.45 -12.36
C GLY A 82 -3.39 12.55 -11.27
N ASN A 83 -3.35 11.55 -10.42
CA ASN A 83 -2.42 11.51 -9.31
C ASN A 83 -1.60 10.22 -9.37
N ARG A 84 -0.37 10.32 -8.96
CA ARG A 84 0.50 9.17 -8.79
C ARG A 84 0.60 8.89 -7.30
N ILE A 85 0.11 7.72 -6.87
CA ILE A 85 0.01 7.39 -5.44
C ILE A 85 0.66 6.05 -5.19
N PHE A 86 1.66 6.04 -4.30
CA PHE A 86 2.38 4.83 -3.90
C PHE A 86 2.44 4.72 -2.39
N VAL A 87 2.37 3.48 -1.90
CA VAL A 87 2.69 3.16 -0.50
C VAL A 87 4.10 2.59 -0.48
N HIS A 88 4.97 3.15 0.35
CA HIS A 88 6.37 2.73 0.46
C HIS A 88 6.61 2.04 1.79
N ASN A 89 7.35 0.93 1.74
CA ASN A 89 7.90 0.30 2.92
C ASN A 89 9.37 0.70 3.03
N HIS A 90 9.69 1.52 4.01
CA HIS A 90 11.04 2.06 4.19
C HIS A 90 12.07 1.02 4.65
N LEU A 91 11.63 -0.08 5.26
CA LEU A 91 12.53 -1.15 5.67
C LEU A 91 13.01 -1.96 4.46
N THR A 92 12.11 -2.35 3.58
CA THR A 92 12.41 -3.20 2.42
C THR A 92 12.77 -2.40 1.17
N GLY A 93 12.44 -1.10 1.15
CA GLY A 93 12.56 -0.25 -0.04
C GLY A 93 11.52 -0.55 -1.12
N LYS A 94 10.57 -1.43 -0.86
CA LYS A 94 9.53 -1.79 -1.81
C LYS A 94 8.33 -0.85 -1.74
N SER A 95 7.65 -0.71 -2.87
CA SER A 95 6.48 0.16 -3.01
C SER A 95 5.33 -0.58 -3.66
N PHE A 96 4.10 -0.19 -3.29
CA PHE A 96 2.89 -0.67 -3.94
C PHE A 96 2.20 0.51 -4.62
N LYS A 97 1.84 0.32 -5.89
CA LYS A 97 1.17 1.34 -6.69
C LYS A 97 -0.34 1.29 -6.45
N LEU A 98 -0.91 2.35 -5.87
CA LEU A 98 -2.35 2.50 -5.71
C LEU A 98 -2.98 3.13 -6.95
N PHE A 99 -2.31 4.11 -7.55
CA PHE A 99 -2.75 4.75 -8.77
C PHE A 99 -1.55 5.38 -9.49
N ASP A 100 -1.54 5.33 -10.82
CA ASP A 100 -0.51 5.94 -11.65
C ASP A 100 -1.11 6.47 -12.96
N TYR A 101 -0.41 7.41 -13.56
CA TYR A 101 -0.74 8.00 -14.85
C TYR A 101 -0.92 6.96 -15.96
N ASP A 102 -0.07 5.93 -15.98
CA ASP A 102 -0.15 4.85 -16.98
C ASP A 102 -1.49 4.10 -16.91
N ASP A 103 -2.01 3.88 -15.70
CA ASP A 103 -3.31 3.26 -15.51
C ASP A 103 -4.44 4.13 -16.07
N PHE A 104 -4.34 5.45 -15.90
CA PHE A 104 -5.28 6.41 -16.45
C PHE A 104 -5.25 6.41 -17.99
N GLN A 105 -4.07 6.39 -18.60
CA GLN A 105 -3.93 6.32 -20.05
C GLN A 105 -4.51 5.04 -20.62
N GLU A 106 -4.27 3.91 -19.99
CA GLU A 106 -4.83 2.62 -20.40
C GLU A 106 -6.36 2.63 -20.33
N ALA A 107 -6.92 3.11 -19.24
CA ALA A 107 -8.37 3.22 -19.09
C ALA A 107 -8.97 4.16 -20.14
N THR A 108 -8.30 5.27 -20.44
CA THR A 108 -8.74 6.23 -21.46
C THR A 108 -8.71 5.60 -22.85
N ALA A 109 -7.67 4.85 -23.18
CA ALA A 109 -7.55 4.15 -24.45
C ALA A 109 -8.67 3.13 -24.61
N LYS A 110 -8.98 2.34 -23.59
CA LYS A 110 -10.08 1.39 -23.59
C LYS A 110 -11.43 2.07 -23.78
N ALA A 111 -11.65 3.20 -23.12
CA ALA A 111 -12.89 3.96 -23.26
C ALA A 111 -13.04 4.51 -24.70
N LYS A 112 -11.97 4.99 -25.30
CA LYS A 112 -11.96 5.47 -26.69
C LYS A 112 -12.27 4.35 -27.68
N GLU A 113 -11.73 3.17 -27.48
CA GLU A 113 -12.04 1.99 -28.30
C GLU A 113 -13.51 1.63 -28.21
N GLN A 114 -14.10 1.61 -27.04
CA GLN A 114 -15.52 1.34 -26.83
C GLN A 114 -16.41 2.35 -27.56
N ILE A 115 -16.06 3.63 -27.49
CA ILE A 115 -16.79 4.69 -28.19
C ILE A 115 -16.68 4.52 -29.70
N LYS A 116 -15.49 4.20 -30.21
CA LYS A 116 -15.25 3.96 -31.61
C LYS A 116 -16.07 2.79 -32.14
N ASP A 117 -16.14 1.69 -31.39
CA ASP A 117 -16.94 0.53 -31.74
C ASP A 117 -18.44 0.86 -31.75
N SER A 118 -18.89 1.74 -30.86
CA SER A 118 -20.28 2.21 -30.82
C SER A 118 -20.66 3.04 -32.04
N HIS A 119 -19.71 3.72 -32.67
CA HIS A 119 -19.94 4.56 -33.85
C HIS A 119 -19.86 3.82 -35.18
N THR A 120 -19.48 2.56 -35.19
CA THR A 120 -19.37 1.74 -36.40
C THR A 120 -20.69 1.05 -36.78
N LEU A 121 -21.72 1.34 -36.08
CA LEU A 121 -23.07 0.88 -36.45
C LEU A 121 -23.68 1.87 -37.51
#